data_5a6658cad7a6b000f32e37b44135d8f8
#
_entry.id   5a6658cad7a6b000f32e37b44135d8f8
#
_cell.length_a   1.000
_cell.length_b   1.000
_cell.length_c   1.000
_cell.angle_alpha   90.00
_cell.angle_beta   90.00
_cell.angle_gamma   90.00
#
_symmetry.space_group_name_H-M   'P 1'
#
loop_
_entity.id
_entity.type
_entity.pdbx_description
1 polymer ?
#
loop_
_entity_poly.entity_id
_entity_poly.type
_entity_poly.pdbx_seq_one_letter_code
_entity_poly.pdbx_strand_id
1 'polypeptide(L)'
;MNITVYLGANEGNDPALREAVQELGTWIGTSGNALVYGGSRSGLMGAIADSVLRSGGEVTGVEPRCFIESEFQHDGLTELIVTEDMAERKRKMIELGDAFIAFPGGTGTLEEIAEVMSKVSLKHLDAPCILYNLNGYYRALQALLEQMIEKGLSSEARQEGIYFADNLEEIRRILSPA
;
A
#
# COMPACT_ATOMS: atom_id res chain seq x y z
N MET A 1 -0.11 8.29 -12.10
CA MET A 1 -0.04 6.83 -11.85
C MET A 1 -1.03 6.45 -10.77
N ASN A 2 -1.45 5.21 -10.74
CA ASN A 2 -2.26 4.64 -9.66
C ASN A 2 -1.34 4.05 -8.59
N ILE A 3 -1.40 4.55 -7.38
CA ILE A 3 -0.61 4.06 -6.25
C ILE A 3 -1.51 3.19 -5.38
N THR A 4 -1.23 1.89 -5.35
CA THR A 4 -1.92 0.98 -4.45
C THR A 4 -1.27 1.04 -3.07
N VAL A 5 -2.06 1.38 -2.05
CA VAL A 5 -1.60 1.45 -0.67
C VAL A 5 -2.30 0.38 0.17
N TYR A 6 -1.50 -0.52 0.72
CA TYR A 6 -1.94 -1.52 1.70
C TYR A 6 -1.73 -1.01 3.10
N LEU A 7 -2.79 -0.97 3.89
CA LEU A 7 -2.77 -0.50 5.28
C LEU A 7 -3.97 -1.06 6.04
N GLY A 8 -3.91 -0.98 7.37
CA GLY A 8 -4.98 -1.48 8.24
C GLY A 8 -6.08 -0.45 8.54
N ALA A 9 -7.24 -0.95 8.96
CA ALA A 9 -8.34 -0.13 9.47
C ALA A 9 -8.09 0.39 10.90
N ASN A 10 -7.11 -0.16 11.62
CA ASN A 10 -6.76 0.28 12.97
C ASN A 10 -5.84 1.50 12.93
N GLU A 11 -6.04 2.43 13.88
CA GLU A 11 -5.19 3.62 13.98
C GLU A 11 -3.81 3.35 14.60
N GLY A 12 -3.67 2.22 15.29
CA GLY A 12 -2.47 1.93 16.09
C GLY A 12 -2.41 2.77 17.36
N ASN A 13 -1.26 2.76 18.03
CA ASN A 13 -1.02 3.49 19.27
C ASN A 13 0.10 4.54 19.15
N ASP A 14 0.67 4.72 17.95
CA ASP A 14 1.65 5.76 17.66
C ASP A 14 0.99 6.90 16.88
N PRO A 15 0.90 8.11 17.44
CA PRO A 15 0.30 9.27 16.75
C PRO A 15 0.98 9.61 15.41
N ALA A 16 2.26 9.28 15.25
CA ALA A 16 3.01 9.50 14.02
C ALA A 16 2.42 8.73 12.82
N LEU A 17 1.74 7.60 13.05
CA LEU A 17 1.08 6.83 11.99
C LEU A 17 0.00 7.65 11.27
N ARG A 18 -0.84 8.34 12.05
CA ARG A 18 -1.93 9.15 11.48
C ARG A 18 -1.39 10.35 10.71
N GLU A 19 -0.38 11.01 11.24
CA GLU A 19 0.27 12.14 10.57
C GLU A 19 0.92 11.70 9.24
N ALA A 20 1.75 10.66 9.28
CA ALA A 20 2.44 10.15 8.09
C ALA A 20 1.48 9.64 7.00
N VAL A 21 0.37 8.97 7.36
CA VAL A 21 -0.61 8.51 6.39
C VAL A 21 -1.37 9.67 5.74
N GLN A 22 -1.63 10.75 6.49
CA GLN A 22 -2.27 11.96 5.97
C GLN A 22 -1.32 12.72 5.02
N GLU A 23 -0.04 12.81 5.36
CA GLU A 23 0.99 13.39 4.47
C GLU A 23 1.12 12.60 3.17
N LEU A 24 1.16 11.26 3.25
CA LEU A 24 1.18 10.37 2.10
C LEU A 24 -0.05 10.60 1.20
N GLY A 25 -1.25 10.63 1.78
CA GLY A 25 -2.48 10.89 1.05
C GLY A 25 -2.52 12.27 0.40
N THR A 26 -2.09 13.30 1.12
CA THR A 26 -2.00 14.68 0.61
C THR A 26 -1.03 14.74 -0.60
N TRP A 27 0.12 14.09 -0.48
CA TRP A 27 1.06 14.03 -1.59
C TRP A 27 0.48 13.30 -2.81
N ILE A 28 -0.17 12.14 -2.61
CA ILE A 28 -0.81 11.40 -3.72
C ILE A 28 -1.78 12.33 -4.46
N GLY A 29 -2.68 13.01 -3.74
CA GLY A 29 -3.68 13.87 -4.35
C GLY A 29 -3.09 15.10 -5.05
N THR A 30 -2.10 15.77 -4.44
CA THR A 30 -1.51 16.99 -5.01
C THR A 30 -0.54 16.75 -6.15
N SER A 31 0.00 15.54 -6.30
CA SER A 31 0.96 15.18 -7.35
C SER A 31 0.33 14.62 -8.63
N GLY A 32 -1.00 14.65 -8.74
CA GLY A 32 -1.73 14.12 -9.91
C GLY A 32 -1.73 12.59 -9.99
N ASN A 33 -1.45 11.92 -8.87
CA ASN A 33 -1.60 10.47 -8.74
C ASN A 33 -3.00 10.13 -8.21
N ALA A 34 -3.42 8.87 -8.38
CA ALA A 34 -4.63 8.33 -7.80
C ALA A 34 -4.31 7.26 -6.75
N LEU A 35 -5.15 7.14 -5.75
CA LEU A 35 -5.07 6.11 -4.72
C LEU A 35 -5.92 4.90 -5.10
N VAL A 36 -5.35 3.69 -4.99
CA VAL A 36 -6.07 2.43 -4.93
C VAL A 36 -5.89 1.83 -3.53
N TYR A 37 -6.97 1.45 -2.85
CA TYR A 37 -6.90 0.92 -1.50
C TYR A 37 -8.08 0.00 -1.16
N GLY A 38 -8.16 -0.48 0.07
CA GLY A 38 -9.14 -1.47 0.50
C GLY A 38 -10.58 -1.01 0.67
N GLY A 39 -10.92 0.26 0.43
CA GLY A 39 -12.31 0.75 0.40
C GLY A 39 -12.88 1.22 1.74
N SER A 40 -12.33 0.84 2.89
CA SER A 40 -12.87 1.16 4.21
C SER A 40 -12.72 2.64 4.60
N ARG A 41 -13.73 3.15 5.31
CA ARG A 41 -13.71 4.48 5.94
C ARG A 41 -13.03 4.51 7.32
N SER A 42 -12.62 3.35 7.86
CA SER A 42 -12.16 3.22 9.23
C SER A 42 -10.66 3.48 9.38
N GLY A 43 -10.27 4.11 10.50
CA GLY A 43 -8.90 4.28 10.96
C GLY A 43 -7.96 4.89 9.93
N LEU A 44 -6.78 4.29 9.74
CA LEU A 44 -5.78 4.78 8.79
C LEU A 44 -6.24 4.67 7.33
N MET A 45 -7.09 3.69 6.99
CA MET A 45 -7.68 3.55 5.65
C MET A 45 -8.56 4.76 5.31
N GLY A 46 -9.46 5.16 6.21
CA GLY A 46 -10.26 6.37 6.02
C GLY A 46 -9.40 7.64 5.98
N ALA A 47 -8.38 7.71 6.83
CA ALA A 47 -7.50 8.88 6.90
C ALA A 47 -6.74 9.14 5.60
N ILE A 48 -6.23 8.09 4.92
CA ILE A 48 -5.53 8.26 3.63
C ILE A 48 -6.52 8.66 2.53
N ALA A 49 -7.67 7.98 2.43
CA ALA A 49 -8.68 8.28 1.42
C ALA A 49 -9.19 9.74 1.53
N ASP A 50 -9.55 10.16 2.74
CA ASP A 50 -9.94 11.54 3.04
C ASP A 50 -8.85 12.57 2.64
N SER A 51 -7.59 12.24 2.88
CA SER A 51 -6.49 13.17 2.57
C SER A 51 -6.27 13.32 1.08
N VAL A 52 -6.38 12.23 0.31
CA VAL A 52 -6.33 12.27 -1.17
C VAL A 52 -7.48 13.09 -1.72
N LEU A 53 -8.73 12.81 -1.29
CA LEU A 53 -9.94 13.50 -1.75
C LEU A 53 -9.90 14.99 -1.43
N ARG A 54 -9.53 15.37 -0.19
CA ARG A 54 -9.37 16.78 0.20
C ARG A 54 -8.32 17.51 -0.60
N SER A 55 -7.34 16.80 -1.11
CA SER A 55 -6.25 17.35 -1.95
C SER A 55 -6.59 17.36 -3.45
N GLY A 56 -7.82 17.00 -3.81
CA GLY A 56 -8.31 17.01 -5.19
C GLY A 56 -7.90 15.80 -6.03
N GLY A 57 -7.37 14.74 -5.40
CA GLY A 57 -7.01 13.48 -6.06
C GLY A 57 -8.18 12.52 -6.18
N GLU A 58 -7.98 11.45 -6.95
CA GLU A 58 -8.95 10.39 -7.15
C GLU A 58 -8.66 9.20 -6.23
N VAL A 59 -9.71 8.51 -5.77
CA VAL A 59 -9.61 7.36 -4.88
C VAL A 59 -10.51 6.23 -5.38
N THR A 60 -9.89 5.09 -5.66
CA THR A 60 -10.60 3.83 -5.97
C THR A 60 -10.49 2.89 -4.76
N GLY A 61 -11.63 2.53 -4.19
CA GLY A 61 -11.75 1.48 -3.18
C GLY A 61 -12.01 0.13 -3.84
N VAL A 62 -11.36 -0.92 -3.34
CA VAL A 62 -11.63 -2.31 -3.76
C VAL A 62 -12.02 -3.11 -2.54
N GLU A 63 -13.28 -3.52 -2.45
CA GLU A 63 -13.84 -4.11 -1.24
C GLU A 63 -14.62 -5.39 -1.55
N PRO A 64 -14.42 -6.49 -0.80
CA PRO A 64 -15.19 -7.70 -0.99
C PRO A 64 -16.62 -7.51 -0.48
N ARG A 65 -17.58 -8.16 -1.11
CA ARG A 65 -19.02 -8.07 -0.82
C ARG A 65 -19.33 -8.25 0.67
N CYS A 66 -18.64 -9.16 1.36
CA CYS A 66 -18.86 -9.41 2.78
C CYS A 66 -18.58 -8.21 3.70
N PHE A 67 -17.73 -7.27 3.28
CA PHE A 67 -17.47 -6.04 4.05
C PHE A 67 -18.47 -4.94 3.71
N ILE A 68 -18.99 -4.90 2.50
CA ILE A 68 -20.09 -3.99 2.11
C ILE A 68 -21.33 -4.23 2.97
N GLU A 69 -21.67 -5.50 3.21
CA GLU A 69 -22.80 -5.89 4.06
C GLU A 69 -22.65 -5.42 5.51
N SER A 70 -21.42 -5.14 5.95
CA SER A 70 -21.08 -4.61 7.28
C SER A 70 -20.98 -3.08 7.33
N GLU A 71 -21.27 -2.38 6.23
CA GLU A 71 -21.27 -0.90 6.11
C GLU A 71 -19.92 -0.24 6.47
N PHE A 72 -18.80 -0.90 6.16
CA PHE A 72 -17.46 -0.33 6.40
C PHE A 72 -16.93 0.52 5.24
N GLN A 73 -17.60 0.50 4.09
CA GLN A 73 -17.17 1.24 2.90
C GLN A 73 -17.17 2.75 3.14
N HIS A 74 -16.31 3.43 2.40
CA HIS A 74 -16.22 4.89 2.39
C HIS A 74 -17.18 5.47 1.35
N ASP A 75 -18.11 6.35 1.76
CA ASP A 75 -19.19 6.87 0.90
C ASP A 75 -18.73 7.93 -0.11
N GLY A 76 -17.55 8.53 0.08
CA GLY A 76 -17.05 9.67 -0.71
C GLY A 76 -16.04 9.29 -1.80
N LEU A 77 -15.87 8.00 -2.12
CA LEU A 77 -14.87 7.55 -3.10
C LEU A 77 -15.20 8.01 -4.52
N THR A 78 -14.16 8.19 -5.34
CA THR A 78 -14.32 8.42 -6.79
C THR A 78 -14.92 7.17 -7.44
N GLU A 79 -14.44 5.98 -7.04
CA GLU A 79 -14.94 4.69 -7.50
C GLU A 79 -14.89 3.65 -6.37
N LEU A 80 -15.91 2.80 -6.29
CA LEU A 80 -15.91 1.61 -5.43
C LEU A 80 -16.10 0.36 -6.29
N ILE A 81 -15.10 -0.51 -6.29
CA ILE A 81 -15.13 -1.80 -6.98
C ILE A 81 -15.46 -2.87 -5.95
N VAL A 82 -16.60 -3.54 -6.13
CA VAL A 82 -17.04 -4.66 -5.29
C VAL A 82 -16.57 -5.97 -5.90
N THR A 83 -15.89 -6.79 -5.11
CA THR A 83 -15.39 -8.11 -5.51
C THR A 83 -16.14 -9.21 -4.77
N GLU A 84 -16.12 -10.42 -5.29
CA GLU A 84 -16.82 -11.56 -4.69
C GLU A 84 -16.12 -12.06 -3.42
N ASP A 85 -14.77 -12.06 -3.43
CA ASP A 85 -13.95 -12.55 -2.32
C ASP A 85 -12.62 -11.80 -2.16
N MET A 86 -11.84 -12.16 -1.12
CA MET A 86 -10.54 -11.57 -0.83
C MET A 86 -9.48 -11.88 -1.90
N ALA A 87 -9.58 -13.01 -2.58
CA ALA A 87 -8.61 -13.37 -3.62
C ALA A 87 -8.81 -12.48 -4.86
N GLU A 88 -10.06 -12.25 -5.26
CA GLU A 88 -10.40 -11.33 -6.34
C GLU A 88 -10.03 -9.89 -5.98
N ARG A 89 -10.30 -9.46 -4.74
CA ARG A 89 -9.90 -8.13 -4.24
C ARG A 89 -8.40 -7.88 -4.40
N LYS A 90 -7.56 -8.78 -3.89
CA LYS A 90 -6.10 -8.67 -3.98
C LYS A 90 -5.62 -8.62 -5.43
N ARG A 91 -6.15 -9.51 -6.28
CA ARG A 91 -5.85 -9.53 -7.71
C ARG A 91 -6.21 -8.19 -8.37
N LYS A 92 -7.41 -7.66 -8.08
CA LYS A 92 -7.88 -6.39 -8.63
C LYS A 92 -7.04 -5.20 -8.19
N MET A 93 -6.64 -5.15 -6.93
CA MET A 93 -5.75 -4.10 -6.41
C MET A 93 -4.37 -4.14 -7.09
N ILE A 94 -3.86 -5.32 -7.42
CA ILE A 94 -2.59 -5.47 -8.16
C ILE A 94 -2.76 -5.07 -9.63
N GLU A 95 -3.87 -5.43 -10.27
CA GLU A 95 -4.15 -5.08 -11.67
C GLU A 95 -4.27 -3.56 -11.90
N LEU A 96 -4.77 -2.83 -10.91
CA LEU A 96 -5.00 -1.38 -11.00
C LEU A 96 -3.74 -0.56 -10.70
N GLY A 97 -2.79 -1.10 -9.92
CA GLY A 97 -1.66 -0.36 -9.39
C GLY A 97 -0.47 -0.28 -10.35
N ASP A 98 0.10 0.91 -10.48
CA ASP A 98 1.38 1.16 -11.15
C ASP A 98 2.56 1.14 -10.16
N ALA A 99 2.27 1.33 -8.86
CA ALA A 99 3.21 1.27 -7.75
C ALA A 99 2.49 0.78 -6.49
N PHE A 100 3.23 0.13 -5.58
CA PHE A 100 2.68 -0.52 -4.40
C PHE A 100 3.38 -0.05 -3.15
N ILE A 101 2.62 0.40 -2.15
CA ILE A 101 3.16 0.86 -0.87
C ILE A 101 2.47 0.06 0.26
N ALA A 102 3.27 -0.60 1.10
CA ALA A 102 2.80 -1.09 2.39
C ALA A 102 3.07 -0.02 3.46
N PHE A 103 2.03 0.59 3.98
CA PHE A 103 2.09 1.40 5.20
C PHE A 103 2.13 0.48 6.43
N PRO A 104 2.67 0.89 7.60
CA PRO A 104 2.59 0.09 8.81
C PRO A 104 1.17 -0.43 9.08
N GLY A 105 1.03 -1.75 9.20
CA GLY A 105 -0.28 -2.42 9.30
C GLY A 105 -0.20 -3.79 9.96
N GLY A 106 -1.28 -4.52 9.96
CA GLY A 106 -1.37 -5.86 10.53
C GLY A 106 -1.01 -6.97 9.54
N THR A 107 -1.43 -8.20 9.89
CA THR A 107 -1.18 -9.41 9.08
C THR A 107 -1.82 -9.35 7.69
N GLY A 108 -2.95 -8.65 7.52
CA GLY A 108 -3.56 -8.44 6.20
C GLY A 108 -2.66 -7.61 5.28
N THR A 109 -2.11 -6.50 5.79
CA THR A 109 -1.14 -5.67 5.05
C THR A 109 0.12 -6.47 4.70
N LEU A 110 0.60 -7.32 5.61
CA LEU A 110 1.75 -8.19 5.36
C LEU A 110 1.43 -9.24 4.28
N GLU A 111 0.27 -9.86 4.30
CA GLU A 111 -0.18 -10.82 3.29
C GLU A 111 -0.24 -10.17 1.90
N GLU A 112 -0.87 -9.00 1.81
CA GLU A 112 -1.03 -8.27 0.54
C GLU A 112 0.34 -7.88 -0.05
N ILE A 113 1.23 -7.29 0.73
CA ILE A 113 2.54 -6.87 0.22
C ILE A 113 3.46 -8.06 -0.06
N ALA A 114 3.34 -9.17 0.67
CA ALA A 114 4.10 -10.38 0.42
C ALA A 114 3.74 -10.99 -0.95
N GLU A 115 2.48 -10.91 -1.37
CA GLU A 115 2.07 -11.32 -2.72
C GLU A 115 2.71 -10.41 -3.78
N VAL A 116 2.72 -9.10 -3.58
CA VAL A 116 3.39 -8.14 -4.49
C VAL A 116 4.88 -8.42 -4.56
N MET A 117 5.58 -8.55 -3.41
CA MET A 117 7.00 -8.90 -3.36
C MET A 117 7.30 -10.20 -4.12
N SER A 118 6.45 -11.22 -3.99
CA SER A 118 6.60 -12.48 -4.69
C SER A 118 6.49 -12.30 -6.21
N LYS A 119 5.51 -11.53 -6.69
CA LYS A 119 5.34 -11.24 -8.13
C LYS A 119 6.51 -10.43 -8.70
N VAL A 120 7.01 -9.44 -7.96
CA VAL A 120 8.21 -8.66 -8.33
C VAL A 120 9.44 -9.58 -8.40
N SER A 121 9.65 -10.40 -7.40
CA SER A 121 10.76 -11.38 -7.34
C SER A 121 10.75 -12.37 -8.50
N LEU A 122 9.58 -12.75 -8.97
CA LEU A 122 9.39 -13.67 -10.12
C LEU A 122 9.37 -12.94 -11.47
N LYS A 123 9.54 -11.60 -11.48
CA LYS A 123 9.43 -10.75 -12.67
C LYS A 123 8.07 -10.90 -13.39
N HIS A 124 7.03 -11.22 -12.63
CA HIS A 124 5.64 -11.22 -13.08
C HIS A 124 4.96 -9.86 -12.91
N LEU A 125 5.62 -8.95 -12.20
CA LEU A 125 5.18 -7.59 -11.96
C LEU A 125 6.41 -6.67 -12.05
N ASP A 126 6.39 -5.74 -12.98
CA ASP A 126 7.42 -4.72 -13.16
C ASP A 126 6.91 -3.38 -12.61
N ALA A 127 6.94 -3.26 -11.30
CA ALA A 127 6.47 -2.08 -10.58
C ALA A 127 7.20 -1.96 -9.23
N PRO A 128 7.44 -0.74 -8.74
CA PRO A 128 8.06 -0.54 -7.43
C PRO A 128 7.16 -1.04 -6.30
N CYS A 129 7.74 -1.88 -5.43
CA CYS A 129 7.14 -2.40 -4.21
C CYS A 129 7.84 -1.76 -3.02
N ILE A 130 7.16 -0.86 -2.32
CA ILE A 130 7.74 0.00 -1.29
C ILE A 130 7.15 -0.35 0.07
N LEU A 131 8.01 -0.66 1.03
CA LEU A 131 7.64 -0.79 2.43
C LEU A 131 7.96 0.53 3.12
N TYR A 132 6.92 1.26 3.55
CA TYR A 132 7.09 2.51 4.29
C TYR A 132 7.56 2.19 5.71
N ASN A 133 8.87 2.21 5.89
CA ASN A 133 9.56 1.80 7.12
C ASN A 133 9.53 2.90 8.19
N LEU A 134 8.39 3.54 8.37
CA LEU A 134 8.18 4.60 9.35
C LEU A 134 8.64 4.13 10.75
N ASN A 135 9.54 4.89 11.38
CA ASN A 135 10.12 4.57 12.68
C ASN A 135 10.75 3.16 12.78
N GLY A 136 11.17 2.59 11.62
CA GLY A 136 11.77 1.26 11.57
C GLY A 136 10.78 0.10 11.69
N TYR A 137 9.50 0.33 11.40
CA TYR A 137 8.43 -0.67 11.54
C TYR A 137 8.73 -1.96 10.76
N TYR A 138 9.27 -1.86 9.55
CA TYR A 138 9.59 -3.00 8.69
C TYR A 138 11.04 -3.49 8.80
N ARG A 139 11.84 -3.00 9.76
CA ARG A 139 13.25 -3.39 9.93
C ARG A 139 13.44 -4.90 10.06
N ALA A 140 12.57 -5.58 10.81
CA ALA A 140 12.63 -7.03 10.97
C ALA A 140 12.36 -7.79 9.66
N LEU A 141 11.45 -7.29 8.83
CA LEU A 141 11.17 -7.86 7.51
C LEU A 141 12.33 -7.61 6.54
N GLN A 142 12.92 -6.44 6.57
CA GLN A 142 14.13 -6.12 5.80
C GLN A 142 15.28 -7.09 6.16
N ALA A 143 15.55 -7.28 7.44
CA ALA A 143 16.56 -8.22 7.91
C ALA A 143 16.28 -9.67 7.47
N LEU A 144 14.98 -10.07 7.44
CA LEU A 144 14.61 -11.39 6.94
C LEU A 144 14.90 -11.53 5.44
N LEU A 145 14.62 -10.52 4.62
CA LEU A 145 14.93 -10.55 3.18
C LEU A 145 16.44 -10.59 2.92
N GLU A 146 17.22 -9.84 3.68
CA GLU A 146 18.70 -9.89 3.65
C GLU A 146 19.20 -11.30 4.02
N GLN A 147 18.64 -11.90 5.07
CA GLN A 147 19.00 -13.27 5.48
C GLN A 147 18.64 -14.31 4.41
N MET A 148 17.55 -14.12 3.65
CA MET A 148 17.22 -15.00 2.53
C MET A 148 18.33 -14.98 1.46
N ILE A 149 18.93 -13.83 1.18
CA ILE A 149 20.06 -13.71 0.25
C ILE A 149 21.30 -14.40 0.84
N GLU A 150 21.65 -14.10 2.08
CA GLU A 150 22.80 -14.70 2.75
C GLU A 150 22.73 -16.24 2.80
N LYS A 151 21.53 -16.80 2.94
CA LYS A 151 21.30 -18.25 2.96
C LYS A 151 21.15 -18.88 1.56
N GLY A 152 21.25 -18.09 0.50
CA GLY A 152 21.08 -18.56 -0.88
C GLY A 152 19.65 -18.96 -1.25
N LEU A 153 18.64 -18.52 -0.46
CA LEU A 153 17.23 -18.76 -0.71
C LEU A 153 16.60 -17.68 -1.61
N SER A 154 17.29 -16.56 -1.80
CA SER A 154 16.96 -15.48 -2.71
C SER A 154 18.25 -14.88 -3.30
N SER A 155 18.15 -13.80 -4.04
CA SER A 155 19.29 -13.03 -4.55
C SER A 155 18.94 -11.55 -4.67
N GLU A 156 19.95 -10.67 -4.75
CA GLU A 156 19.77 -9.24 -5.00
C GLU A 156 18.90 -9.00 -6.26
N ALA A 157 19.17 -9.72 -7.35
CA ALA A 157 18.42 -9.62 -8.60
C ALA A 157 16.94 -10.02 -8.46
N ARG A 158 16.61 -10.92 -7.52
CA ARG A 158 15.22 -11.28 -7.21
C ARG A 158 14.52 -10.26 -6.33
N GLN A 159 15.27 -9.52 -5.53
CA GLN A 159 14.72 -8.47 -4.65
C GLN A 159 14.78 -7.07 -5.27
N GLU A 160 15.32 -6.95 -6.48
CA GLU A 160 15.28 -5.72 -7.25
C GLU A 160 13.82 -5.27 -7.49
N GLY A 161 13.52 -4.01 -7.19
CA GLY A 161 12.17 -3.47 -7.24
C GLY A 161 11.43 -3.49 -5.88
N ILE A 162 12.04 -4.10 -4.84
CA ILE A 162 11.55 -4.05 -3.46
C ILE A 162 12.38 -3.02 -2.69
N TYR A 163 11.71 -2.03 -2.12
CA TYR A 163 12.35 -0.89 -1.45
C TYR A 163 11.85 -0.74 -0.03
N PHE A 164 12.72 -0.27 0.87
CA PHE A 164 12.37 0.19 2.20
C PHE A 164 12.63 1.69 2.26
N ALA A 165 11.59 2.48 2.55
CA ALA A 165 11.66 3.93 2.61
C ALA A 165 11.30 4.40 4.02
N ASP A 166 12.19 5.12 4.68
CA ASP A 166 11.99 5.56 6.06
C ASP A 166 11.09 6.79 6.18
N ASN A 167 10.86 7.50 5.07
CA ASN A 167 10.08 8.73 5.03
C ASN A 167 9.45 8.96 3.64
N LEU A 168 8.51 9.93 3.57
CA LEU A 168 7.80 10.25 2.33
C LEU A 168 8.74 10.75 1.23
N GLU A 169 9.82 11.45 1.56
CA GLU A 169 10.76 11.98 0.57
C GLU A 169 11.49 10.85 -0.19
N GLU A 170 11.82 9.76 0.50
CA GLU A 170 12.38 8.57 -0.13
C GLU A 170 11.38 7.88 -1.05
N ILE A 171 10.11 7.77 -0.63
CA ILE A 171 9.03 7.24 -1.49
C ILE A 171 8.92 8.08 -2.76
N ARG A 172 8.90 9.41 -2.63
CA ARG A 172 8.85 10.33 -3.76
C ARG A 172 10.02 10.12 -4.74
N ARG A 173 11.21 9.95 -4.20
CA ARG A 173 12.41 9.70 -5.01
C ARG A 173 12.34 8.39 -5.78
N ILE A 174 11.85 7.32 -5.13
CA ILE A 174 11.66 6.01 -5.78
C ILE A 174 10.63 6.10 -6.91
N LEU A 175 9.57 6.88 -6.73
CA LEU A 175 8.46 7.00 -7.69
C LEU A 175 8.65 8.13 -8.71
N SER A 176 9.71 8.93 -8.59
CA SER A 176 10.03 9.96 -9.58
C SER A 176 10.50 9.31 -10.89
N PRO A 177 10.00 9.76 -12.05
CA PRO A 177 10.57 9.30 -13.33
C PRO A 177 12.06 9.63 -13.42
N ALA A 178 12.84 8.68 -13.92
CA ALA A 178 14.27 8.83 -14.16
C ALA A 178 14.54 9.89 -15.26
#